data_64f82331db1423cf048aa737a1e27d87
#
_entry.id   64f82331db1423cf048aa737a1e27d87
#
_cell.length_a   1.000
_cell.length_b   1.000
_cell.length_c   1.000
_cell.angle_alpha   90.00
_cell.angle_beta   90.00
_cell.angle_gamma   90.00
#
_symmetry.space_group_name_H-M   'P 1'
#
loop_
_entity.id
_entity.type
_entity.pdbx_description
1 polymer ?
#
loop_
_entity_poly.entity_id
_entity_poly.type
_entity_poly.pdbx_seq_one_letter_code
_entity_poly.pdbx_strand_id
1 'polypeptide(L)'
;GIDLGLKDLATLSTGEKIAHPRHYRRLEDSLGRAQRANKHRLARTIAARIGNSRRDFLHKASARIALAHDTIFVGDVASSSLARTRMAKSVLDAGWSMLRTQLSYKALRHGGMMVEVNERFTTQVCSSCGALPKVRPEGIADLGMREWTCCECGTVHVRDFDRVRSHVARE
;
A
#
# COMPACT_ATOMS: atom_id res chain seq x y z
N GLY A 1 -10.93 0.05 -5.21
CA GLY A 1 -9.65 0.76 -5.10
C GLY A 1 -8.85 0.26 -3.91
N ILE A 2 -7.53 0.26 -4.06
CA ILE A 2 -6.55 -0.17 -3.02
C ILE A 2 -5.52 0.94 -2.83
N ASP A 3 -5.45 1.48 -1.60
CA ASP A 3 -4.37 2.36 -1.15
C ASP A 3 -3.32 1.53 -0.39
N LEU A 4 -2.06 1.64 -0.79
CA LEU A 4 -0.93 0.91 -0.20
C LEU A 4 -0.25 1.77 0.88
N GLY A 5 -0.08 1.22 2.09
CA GLY A 5 0.47 1.95 3.23
C GLY A 5 1.48 1.15 4.06
N LEU A 6 2.16 1.85 4.98
CA LEU A 6 3.11 1.23 5.92
C LEU A 6 2.50 0.95 7.30
N LYS A 7 1.44 1.65 7.67
CA LYS A 7 0.68 1.39 8.90
C LYS A 7 -0.15 0.13 8.72
N ASP A 8 -1.07 0.19 7.77
CA ASP A 8 -1.75 -0.96 7.19
C ASP A 8 -1.11 -1.26 5.83
N LEU A 9 -1.01 -2.53 5.46
CA LEU A 9 -0.40 -2.93 4.18
C LEU A 9 -1.20 -2.38 3.00
N ALA A 10 -2.52 -2.45 3.13
CA ALA A 10 -3.46 -1.93 2.15
C ALA A 10 -4.79 -1.55 2.83
N THR A 11 -5.43 -0.49 2.31
CA THR A 11 -6.80 -0.09 2.66
C THR A 11 -7.64 -0.19 1.39
N LEU A 12 -8.76 -0.93 1.45
CA LEU A 12 -9.67 -1.11 0.33
C LEU A 12 -10.77 -0.04 0.34
N SER A 13 -11.36 0.26 -0.81
CA SER A 13 -12.52 1.19 -0.94
C SER A 13 -13.76 0.71 -0.19
N THR A 14 -13.83 -0.58 0.12
CA THR A 14 -14.86 -1.18 0.98
C THR A 14 -14.73 -0.79 2.46
N GLY A 15 -13.62 -0.14 2.87
CA GLY A 15 -13.29 0.15 4.26
C GLY A 15 -12.45 -0.95 4.92
N GLU A 16 -12.27 -2.08 4.28
CA GLU A 16 -11.43 -3.15 4.82
C GLU A 16 -9.96 -2.72 4.88
N LYS A 17 -9.29 -2.99 6.00
CA LYS A 17 -7.87 -2.76 6.21
C LYS A 17 -7.12 -4.07 6.34
N ILE A 18 -6.09 -4.23 5.53
CA ILE A 18 -5.18 -5.37 5.60
C ILE A 18 -3.98 -4.96 6.45
N ALA A 19 -3.90 -5.50 7.66
CA ALA A 19 -2.82 -5.19 8.59
C ALA A 19 -1.44 -5.59 8.02
N HIS A 20 -0.43 -4.77 8.32
CA HIS A 20 0.96 -5.06 7.92
C HIS A 20 1.58 -6.09 8.87
N PRO A 21 1.90 -7.33 8.45
CA PRO A 21 2.37 -8.40 9.34
C PRO A 21 3.80 -8.22 9.83
N ARG A 22 4.57 -7.29 9.26
CA ARG A 22 5.94 -6.92 9.66
C ARG A 22 6.88 -8.13 9.79
N HIS A 23 6.89 -8.99 8.77
CA HIS A 23 7.64 -10.25 8.78
C HIS A 23 9.13 -10.06 9.05
N TYR A 24 9.77 -9.05 8.46
CA TYR A 24 11.15 -8.72 8.69
C TYR A 24 11.39 -8.25 10.13
N ARG A 25 10.58 -7.29 10.61
CA ARG A 25 10.74 -6.70 11.95
C ARG A 25 10.67 -7.75 13.06
N ARG A 26 9.80 -8.77 12.90
CA ARG A 26 9.65 -9.85 13.88
C ARG A 26 10.89 -10.73 14.01
N LEU A 27 11.74 -10.81 13.00
CA LEU A 27 12.92 -11.66 12.96
C LEU A 27 14.24 -10.86 12.80
N GLU A 28 14.18 -9.53 12.78
CA GLU A 28 15.32 -8.63 12.57
C GLU A 28 16.44 -8.88 13.57
N ASP A 29 16.13 -8.98 14.87
CA ASP A 29 17.13 -9.24 15.92
C ASP A 29 17.79 -10.61 15.78
N SER A 30 17.00 -11.63 15.44
CA SER A 30 17.53 -12.98 15.24
C SER A 30 18.43 -13.05 14.02
N LEU A 31 18.04 -12.38 12.93
CA LEU A 31 18.86 -12.26 11.73
C LEU A 31 20.16 -11.50 12.03
N GLY A 32 20.07 -10.37 12.73
CA GLY A 32 21.24 -9.56 13.09
C GLY A 32 22.22 -10.33 14.00
N ARG A 33 21.73 -11.10 14.97
CA ARG A 33 22.58 -11.97 15.81
C ARG A 33 23.28 -13.03 14.99
N ALA A 34 22.58 -13.70 14.08
CA ALA A 34 23.16 -14.72 13.21
C ALA A 34 24.25 -14.15 12.28
N GLN A 35 24.02 -12.94 11.74
CA GLN A 35 24.98 -12.24 10.89
C GLN A 35 26.23 -11.83 11.66
N ARG A 36 26.09 -11.20 12.82
CA ARG A 36 27.23 -10.81 13.66
C ARG A 36 28.06 -11.98 14.16
N ALA A 37 27.42 -13.13 14.36
CA ALA A 37 28.08 -14.37 14.75
C ALA A 37 28.65 -15.18 13.56
N ASN A 38 28.63 -14.62 12.33
CA ASN A 38 29.06 -15.28 11.09
C ASN A 38 28.37 -16.64 10.82
N LYS A 39 27.17 -16.87 11.39
CA LYS A 39 26.38 -18.10 11.19
C LYS A 39 25.60 -18.02 9.88
N HIS A 40 26.31 -18.08 8.75
CA HIS A 40 25.75 -17.85 7.42
C HIS A 40 24.56 -18.76 7.06
N ARG A 41 24.62 -20.05 7.44
CA ARG A 41 23.50 -20.99 7.20
C ARG A 41 22.24 -20.54 7.95
N LEU A 42 22.38 -20.20 9.24
CA LEU A 42 21.26 -19.72 10.05
C LEU A 42 20.70 -18.40 9.51
N ALA A 43 21.57 -17.46 9.15
CA ALA A 43 21.14 -16.19 8.56
C ALA A 43 20.34 -16.40 7.27
N ARG A 44 20.77 -17.31 6.37
CA ARG A 44 20.02 -17.66 5.15
C ARG A 44 18.67 -18.29 5.48
N THR A 45 18.61 -19.19 6.46
CA THR A 45 17.36 -19.83 6.89
C THR A 45 16.36 -18.80 7.42
N ILE A 46 16.83 -17.86 8.25
CA ILE A 46 15.97 -16.79 8.78
C ILE A 46 15.48 -15.86 7.64
N ALA A 47 16.39 -15.48 6.73
CA ALA A 47 16.02 -14.65 5.57
C ALA A 47 15.00 -15.36 4.65
N ALA A 48 15.19 -16.64 4.38
CA ALA A 48 14.24 -17.46 3.62
C ALA A 48 12.86 -17.54 4.32
N ARG A 49 12.84 -17.72 5.64
CA ARG A 49 11.60 -17.72 6.43
C ARG A 49 10.85 -16.39 6.31
N ILE A 50 11.56 -15.27 6.40
CA ILE A 50 10.96 -13.93 6.20
C ILE A 50 10.33 -13.82 4.81
N GLY A 51 11.10 -14.16 3.77
CA GLY A 51 10.65 -14.09 2.38
C GLY A 51 9.44 -15.00 2.09
N ASN A 52 9.48 -16.24 2.57
CA ASN A 52 8.41 -17.22 2.38
C ASN A 52 7.13 -16.80 3.12
N SER A 53 7.23 -16.34 4.37
CA SER A 53 6.08 -15.87 5.14
C SER A 53 5.43 -14.65 4.48
N ARG A 54 6.23 -13.70 3.96
CA ARG A 54 5.73 -12.55 3.20
C ARG A 54 5.01 -13.01 1.95
N ARG A 55 5.63 -13.89 1.17
CA ARG A 55 5.05 -14.41 -0.07
C ARG A 55 3.72 -15.10 0.17
N ASP A 56 3.64 -16.00 1.14
CA ASP A 56 2.41 -16.71 1.50
C ASP A 56 1.30 -15.74 1.90
N PHE A 57 1.62 -14.76 2.76
CA PHE A 57 0.67 -13.74 3.18
C PHE A 57 0.12 -12.94 2.00
N LEU A 58 1.00 -12.45 1.12
CA LEU A 58 0.60 -11.67 -0.05
C LEU A 58 -0.18 -12.53 -1.04
N HIS A 59 0.16 -13.81 -1.20
CA HIS A 59 -0.61 -14.73 -2.03
C HIS A 59 -2.05 -14.92 -1.53
N LYS A 60 -2.25 -15.04 -0.22
CA LYS A 60 -3.57 -15.16 0.39
C LYS A 60 -4.37 -13.86 0.24
N ALA A 61 -3.76 -12.73 0.54
CA ALA A 61 -4.39 -11.42 0.40
C ALA A 61 -4.81 -11.13 -1.04
N SER A 62 -3.88 -11.28 -2.00
CA SER A 62 -4.16 -11.03 -3.41
C SER A 62 -5.18 -12.01 -4.02
N ALA A 63 -5.21 -13.28 -3.57
CA ALA A 63 -6.21 -14.23 -4.03
C ALA A 63 -7.61 -13.83 -3.58
N ARG A 64 -7.77 -13.45 -2.31
CA ARG A 64 -9.05 -13.00 -1.76
C ARG A 64 -9.56 -11.75 -2.48
N ILE A 65 -8.71 -10.77 -2.73
CA ILE A 65 -9.08 -9.54 -3.44
C ILE A 65 -9.48 -9.85 -4.88
N ALA A 66 -8.69 -10.65 -5.60
CA ALA A 66 -8.96 -10.96 -7.00
C ALA A 66 -10.21 -11.84 -7.21
N LEU A 67 -10.61 -12.62 -6.21
CA LEU A 67 -11.86 -13.39 -6.24
C LEU A 67 -13.09 -12.53 -5.96
N ALA A 68 -12.93 -11.43 -5.24
CA ALA A 68 -14.04 -10.58 -4.82
C ALA A 68 -14.32 -9.41 -5.77
N HIS A 69 -13.42 -9.12 -6.73
CA HIS A 69 -13.51 -7.91 -7.54
C HIS A 69 -13.04 -8.17 -8.97
N ASP A 70 -13.86 -7.79 -9.94
CA ASP A 70 -13.53 -7.90 -11.37
C ASP A 70 -12.53 -6.84 -11.82
N THR A 71 -12.66 -5.60 -11.32
CA THR A 71 -11.74 -4.51 -11.62
C THR A 71 -11.09 -4.00 -10.33
N ILE A 72 -9.75 -3.95 -10.34
CA ILE A 72 -8.93 -3.60 -9.17
C ILE A 72 -8.05 -2.40 -9.53
N PHE A 73 -8.30 -1.25 -8.89
CA PHE A 73 -7.44 -0.06 -9.00
C PHE A 73 -6.44 -0.04 -7.86
N VAL A 74 -5.15 0.06 -8.16
CA VAL A 74 -4.08 0.10 -7.16
C VAL A 74 -3.25 1.36 -7.34
N GLY A 75 -3.03 2.10 -6.26
CA GLY A 75 -2.19 3.28 -6.29
C GLY A 75 -0.74 2.96 -6.69
N ASP A 76 -0.17 3.79 -7.57
CA ASP A 76 1.25 3.71 -7.95
C ASP A 76 2.12 4.32 -6.85
N VAL A 77 2.43 3.50 -5.85
CA VAL A 77 3.41 3.88 -4.83
C VAL A 77 4.82 3.70 -5.41
N ALA A 78 5.58 4.78 -5.49
CA ALA A 78 6.98 4.76 -5.92
C ALA A 78 7.88 4.00 -4.91
N SER A 79 7.67 2.69 -4.80
CA SER A 79 8.36 1.82 -3.84
C SER A 79 9.87 1.83 -4.01
N SER A 80 10.37 1.99 -5.23
CA SER A 80 11.81 2.11 -5.53
C SER A 80 12.43 3.38 -4.94
N SER A 81 11.73 4.52 -4.99
CA SER A 81 12.18 5.78 -4.40
C SER A 81 12.16 5.69 -2.87
N LEU A 82 11.09 5.15 -2.30
CA LEU A 82 10.94 4.96 -0.85
C LEU A 82 11.96 3.96 -0.28
N ALA A 83 12.37 2.95 -1.06
CA ALA A 83 13.40 1.99 -0.68
C ALA A 83 14.81 2.62 -0.56
N ARG A 84 15.01 3.85 -1.02
CA ARG A 84 16.26 4.61 -0.84
C ARG A 84 16.25 5.52 0.39
N THR A 85 15.15 5.53 1.14
CA THR A 85 14.96 6.37 2.32
C THR A 85 15.17 5.59 3.63
N ARG A 86 15.05 6.26 4.76
CA ARG A 86 15.04 5.62 6.10
C ARG A 86 13.91 4.60 6.27
N MET A 87 12.91 4.63 5.41
CA MET A 87 11.77 3.69 5.40
C MET A 87 12.06 2.41 4.61
N ALA A 88 13.25 2.26 4.01
CA ALA A 88 13.63 1.14 3.14
C ALA A 88 13.23 -0.23 3.71
N LYS A 89 13.59 -0.51 4.98
CA LYS A 89 13.27 -1.79 5.62
C LYS A 89 11.76 -2.06 5.66
N SER A 90 10.95 -1.06 5.98
CA SER A 90 9.50 -1.19 6.07
C SER A 90 8.85 -1.34 4.69
N VAL A 91 9.33 -0.59 3.70
CA VAL A 91 8.87 -0.67 2.31
C VAL A 91 9.18 -2.04 1.70
N LEU A 92 10.41 -2.52 1.87
CA LEU A 92 10.82 -3.85 1.40
C LEU A 92 10.06 -4.98 2.13
N ASP A 93 9.76 -4.78 3.42
CA ASP A 93 8.98 -5.74 4.19
C ASP A 93 7.50 -5.76 3.77
N ALA A 94 6.93 -4.64 3.36
CA ALA A 94 5.58 -4.56 2.81
C ALA A 94 5.41 -5.38 1.53
N GLY A 95 6.41 -5.36 0.64
CA GLY A 95 6.41 -6.15 -0.59
C GLY A 95 5.35 -5.70 -1.61
N TRP A 96 5.07 -4.40 -1.71
CA TRP A 96 4.03 -3.85 -2.60
C TRP A 96 4.18 -4.24 -4.07
N SER A 97 5.41 -4.27 -4.59
CA SER A 97 5.65 -4.72 -5.97
C SER A 97 5.18 -6.18 -6.18
N MET A 98 5.47 -7.06 -5.20
CA MET A 98 5.01 -8.45 -5.24
C MET A 98 3.47 -8.53 -5.16
N LEU A 99 2.85 -7.72 -4.32
CA LEU A 99 1.38 -7.66 -4.21
C LEU A 99 0.75 -7.23 -5.54
N ARG A 100 1.25 -6.16 -6.16
CA ARG A 100 0.78 -5.69 -7.48
C ARG A 100 0.92 -6.77 -8.55
N THR A 101 2.09 -7.39 -8.66
CA THR A 101 2.30 -8.49 -9.60
C THR A 101 1.31 -9.62 -9.36
N GLN A 102 1.06 -10.00 -8.10
CA GLN A 102 0.12 -11.07 -7.77
C GLN A 102 -1.34 -10.69 -8.05
N LEU A 103 -1.73 -9.45 -7.82
CA LEU A 103 -3.06 -8.96 -8.17
C LEU A 103 -3.26 -8.96 -9.69
N SER A 104 -2.28 -8.48 -10.45
CA SER A 104 -2.36 -8.41 -11.92
C SER A 104 -2.66 -9.76 -12.56
N TYR A 105 -1.82 -10.78 -12.32
CA TYR A 105 -2.04 -12.07 -12.98
C TYR A 105 -3.24 -12.83 -12.40
N LYS A 106 -3.61 -12.62 -11.12
CA LYS A 106 -4.78 -13.26 -10.53
C LYS A 106 -6.08 -12.63 -11.00
N ALA A 107 -6.16 -11.31 -11.09
CA ALA A 107 -7.32 -10.62 -11.68
C ALA A 107 -7.56 -11.14 -13.10
N LEU A 108 -6.51 -11.15 -13.92
CA LEU A 108 -6.61 -11.69 -15.28
C LEU A 108 -7.07 -13.15 -15.31
N ARG A 109 -6.57 -14.00 -14.42
CA ARG A 109 -6.98 -15.41 -14.33
C ARG A 109 -8.47 -15.59 -13.99
N HIS A 110 -9.05 -14.66 -13.28
CA HIS A 110 -10.47 -14.66 -12.90
C HIS A 110 -11.35 -13.86 -13.89
N GLY A 111 -10.82 -13.44 -15.04
CA GLY A 111 -11.55 -12.69 -16.07
C GLY A 111 -11.67 -11.19 -15.79
N GLY A 112 -11.01 -10.71 -14.74
CA GLY A 112 -10.97 -9.31 -14.37
C GLY A 112 -9.68 -8.61 -14.81
N MET A 113 -9.48 -7.38 -14.32
CA MET A 113 -8.29 -6.59 -14.60
C MET A 113 -7.76 -5.86 -13.38
N MET A 114 -6.46 -5.52 -13.41
CA MET A 114 -5.85 -4.60 -12.45
C MET A 114 -5.29 -3.40 -13.19
N VAL A 115 -5.61 -2.20 -12.69
CA VAL A 115 -5.16 -0.91 -13.23
C VAL A 115 -4.30 -0.20 -12.18
N GLU A 116 -3.09 0.22 -12.55
CA GLU A 116 -2.28 1.09 -11.69
C GLU A 116 -2.68 2.55 -11.90
N VAL A 117 -3.01 3.24 -10.82
CA VAL A 117 -3.48 4.63 -10.83
C VAL A 117 -2.42 5.55 -10.23
N ASN A 118 -2.12 6.65 -10.93
CA ASN A 118 -1.20 7.65 -10.42
C ASN A 118 -1.78 8.34 -9.19
N GLU A 119 -1.08 8.20 -8.05
CA GLU A 119 -1.50 8.79 -6.76
C GLU A 119 -1.22 10.29 -6.65
N ARG A 120 -0.65 10.92 -7.66
CA ARG A 120 -0.34 12.36 -7.61
C ARG A 120 -1.62 13.16 -7.44
N PHE A 121 -1.64 14.03 -6.42
CA PHE A 121 -2.77 14.89 -6.05
C PHE A 121 -4.03 14.19 -5.53
N THR A 122 -4.05 12.87 -5.35
CA THR A 122 -5.25 12.15 -4.86
C THR A 122 -5.71 12.59 -3.48
N THR A 123 -4.81 13.13 -2.65
CA THR A 123 -5.14 13.68 -1.32
C THR A 123 -5.50 15.17 -1.34
N GLN A 124 -5.41 15.82 -2.50
CA GLN A 124 -5.60 17.27 -2.67
C GLN A 124 -6.82 17.62 -3.52
N VAL A 125 -7.23 16.70 -4.40
CA VAL A 125 -8.42 16.87 -5.24
C VAL A 125 -9.65 16.46 -4.46
N CYS A 126 -10.70 17.26 -4.53
CA CYS A 126 -11.99 16.91 -3.96
C CYS A 126 -12.60 15.73 -4.71
N SER A 127 -12.87 14.60 -4.02
CA SER A 127 -13.47 13.41 -4.63
C SER A 127 -14.94 13.60 -5.04
N SER A 128 -15.59 14.68 -4.56
CA SER A 128 -16.98 14.99 -4.84
C SER A 128 -17.16 15.91 -6.06
N CYS A 129 -16.39 17.00 -6.17
CA CYS A 129 -16.53 17.97 -7.25
C CYS A 129 -15.34 18.01 -8.23
N GLY A 130 -14.27 17.24 -7.98
CA GLY A 130 -13.07 17.21 -8.82
C GLY A 130 -12.19 18.47 -8.74
N ALA A 131 -12.55 19.46 -7.94
CA ALA A 131 -11.79 20.69 -7.81
C ALA A 131 -10.48 20.47 -7.02
N LEU A 132 -9.49 21.32 -7.29
CA LEU A 132 -8.27 21.45 -6.51
C LEU A 132 -8.37 22.72 -5.64
N PRO A 133 -9.00 22.63 -4.43
CA PRO A 133 -9.31 23.81 -3.65
C PRO A 133 -8.06 24.48 -3.09
N LYS A 134 -8.16 25.79 -2.79
CA LYS A 134 -7.05 26.56 -2.21
C LYS A 134 -6.69 26.07 -0.80
N VAL A 135 -7.70 25.69 -0.02
CA VAL A 135 -7.51 25.11 1.32
C VAL A 135 -7.52 23.60 1.17
N ARG A 136 -6.36 23.00 1.10
CA ARG A 136 -6.12 21.56 0.95
C ARG A 136 -4.83 21.15 1.66
N PRO A 137 -4.65 19.87 2.04
CA PRO A 137 -3.36 19.40 2.60
C PRO A 137 -2.27 19.51 1.54
N GLU A 138 -1.19 20.22 1.83
CA GLU A 138 -0.06 20.40 0.93
C GLU A 138 1.24 19.83 1.53
N GLY A 139 1.91 18.96 0.78
CA GLY A 139 3.25 18.47 1.09
C GLY A 139 3.37 17.66 2.38
N ILE A 140 4.58 17.68 2.93
CA ILE A 140 4.95 16.91 4.13
C ILE A 140 4.44 17.59 5.41
N ALA A 141 4.31 18.93 5.40
CA ALA A 141 3.90 19.69 6.57
C ALA A 141 2.48 19.32 7.03
N ASP A 142 1.58 19.06 6.08
CA ASP A 142 0.19 18.77 6.36
C ASP A 142 -0.14 17.26 6.41
N LEU A 143 0.89 16.42 6.59
CA LEU A 143 0.69 14.97 6.76
C LEU A 143 -0.17 14.62 7.97
N GLY A 144 -0.23 15.48 8.97
CA GLY A 144 -1.07 15.35 10.16
C GLY A 144 -2.54 15.69 9.95
N MET A 145 -2.87 16.43 8.88
CA MET A 145 -4.25 16.82 8.56
C MET A 145 -5.02 15.60 8.07
N ARG A 146 -5.92 15.10 8.90
CA ARG A 146 -6.74 13.89 8.60
C ARG A 146 -8.06 14.24 7.96
N GLU A 147 -8.61 15.40 8.32
CA GLU A 147 -9.89 15.89 7.81
C GLU A 147 -9.71 17.29 7.24
N TRP A 148 -10.38 17.56 6.12
CA TRP A 148 -10.44 18.88 5.52
C TRP A 148 -11.76 19.07 4.77
N THR A 149 -12.18 20.32 4.61
CA THR A 149 -13.44 20.66 3.94
C THR A 149 -13.13 21.36 2.61
N CYS A 150 -13.74 20.88 1.53
CA CYS A 150 -13.63 21.52 0.23
C CYS A 150 -14.32 22.88 0.24
N CYS A 151 -13.59 23.95 -0.08
CA CYS A 151 -14.14 25.30 -0.14
C CYS A 151 -15.06 25.54 -1.35
N GLU A 152 -15.04 24.65 -2.36
CA GLU A 152 -15.88 24.78 -3.56
C GLU A 152 -17.25 24.12 -3.41
N CYS A 153 -17.33 22.97 -2.75
CA CYS A 153 -18.60 22.22 -2.61
C CYS A 153 -19.01 21.90 -1.17
N GLY A 154 -18.22 22.30 -0.17
CA GLY A 154 -18.53 22.07 1.24
C GLY A 154 -18.39 20.63 1.73
N THR A 155 -17.96 19.68 0.88
CA THR A 155 -17.80 18.28 1.27
C THR A 155 -16.65 18.13 2.25
N VAL A 156 -16.88 17.41 3.35
CA VAL A 156 -15.85 17.03 4.32
C VAL A 156 -15.15 15.76 3.84
N HIS A 157 -13.83 15.81 3.82
CA HIS A 157 -12.96 14.73 3.38
C HIS A 157 -12.20 14.11 4.52
N VAL A 158 -12.18 12.76 4.58
CA VAL A 158 -11.33 11.99 5.47
C VAL A 158 -10.23 11.36 4.64
N ARG A 159 -8.99 11.78 4.84
CA ARG A 159 -7.82 11.49 3.98
C ARG A 159 -7.66 10.03 3.58
N ASP A 160 -7.84 9.11 4.54
CA ASP A 160 -7.62 7.68 4.29
C ASP A 160 -8.70 7.08 3.36
N PHE A 161 -9.93 7.59 3.39
CA PHE A 161 -11.04 7.12 2.55
C PHE A 161 -11.09 7.79 1.19
N ASP A 162 -10.82 9.09 1.13
CA ASP A 162 -10.90 9.86 -0.12
C ASP A 162 -9.79 9.49 -1.09
N ARG A 163 -8.63 9.11 -0.59
CA ARG A 163 -7.52 8.62 -1.40
C ARG A 163 -7.93 7.38 -2.20
N VAL A 164 -8.69 6.48 -1.61
CA VAL A 164 -9.18 5.26 -2.27
C VAL A 164 -10.32 5.56 -3.24
N ARG A 165 -11.24 6.50 -2.88
CA ARG A 165 -12.34 6.94 -3.75
C ARG A 165 -11.85 7.66 -5.00
N SER A 166 -10.85 8.51 -4.88
CA SER A 166 -10.29 9.24 -6.02
C SER A 166 -9.59 8.31 -7.04
N HIS A 167 -9.23 7.09 -6.67
CA HIS A 167 -8.74 6.08 -7.61
C HIS A 167 -9.85 5.55 -8.53
N VAL A 168 -11.09 5.51 -8.04
CA VAL A 168 -12.26 5.01 -8.80
C VAL A 168 -12.88 6.12 -9.66
N ALA A 169 -12.81 7.38 -9.23
CA ALA A 169 -13.48 8.51 -9.90
C ALA A 169 -12.69 9.13 -11.07
N ARG A 170 -11.49 8.63 -11.38
CA ARG A 170 -10.63 9.18 -12.46
C ARG A 170 -10.77 8.44 -13.80
N GLU A 171 -11.66 7.48 -13.91
CA GLU A 171 -12.06 6.81 -15.15
C GLU A 171 -13.52 7.10 -15.52
#